data_04cd66f22cc3b6353bc5349862faffff
#
_entry.id   04cd66f22cc3b6353bc5349862faffff
#
_cell.length_a   1.000
_cell.length_b   1.000
_cell.length_c   1.000
_cell.angle_alpha   90.00
_cell.angle_beta   90.00
_cell.angle_gamma   90.00
#
_symmetry.space_group_name_H-M   'P 1'
#
loop_
_entity.id
_entity.type
_entity.pdbx_description
1 polymer ?
#
loop_
_entity_poly.entity_id
_entity_poly.type
_entity_poly.pdbx_seq_one_letter_code
_entity_poly.pdbx_strand_id
1 'polypeptide(L)'
;MVFADGFNSLASGIGAGLLVRDHKVWYACIPHLWQLHDKDRDGKAESRQSLHYGYGVHVGYLGHDLHGLCLGPDGKLYFSIGDRGLSVETPDIRIDHPDSGAILRCNLDGSNLELYATGLRNPQELAFDNYGNLFTVDNNSDSGDQARLVHVVEGGDSGWRIGYQFINNPQPRGPWNSEKLWHPHFPGQAAYIVPPLANISNGPSGLSFYPGTGLDDRFNNHFFLCDFRGSAAISGIHSFAVTPSGASFKISDFQPFIWNILATDIDFGTAGEIYVSDWVQGWAKPAKGRIYRIYDPTARNNDKVREAHQILAGSLSEYPTDALGKLLQHSDRRVRQESQFELVTRNQSSLPLLLEIAIKGNDLLARIHAIWGLGQIAQQEVIPSILDPLQTLITDRNDEIRAQIARVMGDSQYGQGVDSLKKLLQDPSNRVRFFAANSLGKLKPDHAIEDLFTLIRENDNRDPYLRHAGVMGLVGTADVKSLLGAGKDPSSALRLAIVLTLRKKKDPAVSHFLNDPDPAVVLEAARAIYDTPISESLPQLASIITRHDLP
;
A
#
# COMPACT_ATOMS: atom_id res chain seq x y z
N MET A 1 -24.86 23.64 -2.43
CA MET A 1 -25.48 22.44 -3.04
C MET A 1 -25.08 21.26 -2.18
N VAL A 2 -25.96 20.30 -1.91
CA VAL A 2 -25.66 19.04 -1.23
C VAL A 2 -25.59 17.97 -2.31
N PHE A 3 -24.44 17.29 -2.43
CA PHE A 3 -24.23 16.22 -3.42
C PHE A 3 -24.97 14.93 -3.02
N ALA A 4 -24.87 14.54 -1.74
CA ALA A 4 -25.58 13.42 -1.14
C ALA A 4 -25.72 13.63 0.37
N ASP A 5 -26.73 13.02 1.00
CA ASP A 5 -27.01 13.11 2.43
C ASP A 5 -27.43 11.76 3.03
N GLY A 6 -27.85 11.77 4.31
CA GLY A 6 -28.35 10.56 4.98
C GLY A 6 -27.26 9.61 5.49
N PHE A 7 -26.05 10.09 5.75
CA PHE A 7 -24.92 9.35 6.33
C PHE A 7 -24.73 9.63 7.83
N ASN A 8 -25.80 9.91 8.55
CA ASN A 8 -25.78 10.34 9.94
C ASN A 8 -26.54 9.42 10.89
N SER A 9 -26.63 8.13 10.57
CA SER A 9 -27.21 7.13 11.48
C SER A 9 -26.28 6.87 12.67
N LEU A 10 -26.81 6.32 13.76
CA LEU A 10 -25.99 5.95 14.94
C LEU A 10 -24.95 4.87 14.62
N ALA A 11 -25.18 4.05 13.61
CA ALA A 11 -24.27 3.01 13.15
C ALA A 11 -23.23 3.50 12.13
N SER A 12 -23.41 4.72 11.60
CA SER A 12 -22.48 5.30 10.64
C SER A 12 -21.34 5.99 11.37
N GLY A 13 -20.13 5.83 10.84
CA GLY A 13 -18.96 6.58 11.28
C GLY A 13 -18.92 8.00 10.71
N ILE A 14 -17.82 8.67 10.97
CA ILE A 14 -17.49 9.91 10.29
C ILE A 14 -16.99 9.54 8.89
N GLY A 15 -17.54 10.18 7.86
CA GLY A 15 -17.00 10.03 6.51
C GLY A 15 -15.63 10.66 6.41
N ALA A 16 -14.62 9.90 6.02
CA ALA A 16 -13.24 10.31 6.11
C ALA A 16 -12.41 10.07 4.84
N GLY A 17 -12.98 9.51 3.79
CA GLY A 17 -12.29 9.32 2.53
C GLY A 17 -13.22 9.59 1.34
N LEU A 18 -12.72 10.32 0.36
CA LEU A 18 -13.42 10.63 -0.88
C LEU A 18 -12.49 10.41 -2.08
N LEU A 19 -13.00 9.75 -3.12
CA LEU A 19 -12.38 9.69 -4.43
C LEU A 19 -13.41 10.04 -5.49
N VAL A 20 -13.09 10.97 -6.36
CA VAL A 20 -13.99 11.42 -7.44
C VAL A 20 -13.39 11.05 -8.80
N ARG A 21 -14.15 10.35 -9.63
CA ARG A 21 -13.78 10.06 -11.01
C ARG A 21 -15.01 9.75 -11.85
N ASP A 22 -15.07 10.26 -13.08
CA ASP A 22 -16.12 9.96 -14.06
C ASP A 22 -17.55 10.12 -13.50
N HIS A 23 -17.83 11.24 -12.80
CA HIS A 23 -19.11 11.55 -12.15
C HIS A 23 -19.54 10.54 -11.07
N LYS A 24 -18.62 9.71 -10.60
CA LYS A 24 -18.79 8.83 -9.46
C LYS A 24 -17.95 9.32 -8.29
N VAL A 25 -18.47 9.11 -7.10
CA VAL A 25 -17.77 9.38 -5.85
C VAL A 25 -17.73 8.09 -5.05
N TRP A 26 -16.52 7.61 -4.74
CA TRP A 26 -16.34 6.60 -3.72
C TRP A 26 -16.21 7.30 -2.38
N TYR A 27 -16.96 6.82 -1.41
CA TYR A 27 -17.08 7.46 -0.09
C TYR A 27 -16.89 6.44 1.02
N ALA A 28 -15.86 6.65 1.82
CA ALA A 28 -15.56 5.84 3.00
C ALA A 28 -16.35 6.33 4.19
N CYS A 29 -17.37 5.59 4.60
CA CYS A 29 -18.19 5.87 5.77
C CYS A 29 -18.67 4.56 6.38
N ILE A 30 -18.01 4.13 7.47
CA ILE A 30 -18.36 2.84 8.11
C ILE A 30 -19.87 2.77 8.41
N PRO A 31 -20.47 1.56 8.34
CA PRO A 31 -19.87 0.27 8.02
C PRO A 31 -19.72 -0.03 6.51
N HIS A 32 -19.90 0.97 5.66
CA HIS A 32 -19.93 0.79 4.21
C HIS A 32 -18.76 1.49 3.50
N LEU A 33 -18.35 0.90 2.38
CA LEU A 33 -17.74 1.59 1.26
C LEU A 33 -18.84 1.90 0.24
N TRP A 34 -19.12 3.19 0.03
CA TRP A 34 -20.18 3.65 -0.85
C TRP A 34 -19.65 4.01 -2.23
N GLN A 35 -20.47 3.81 -3.28
CA GLN A 35 -20.34 4.46 -4.57
C GLN A 35 -21.60 5.31 -4.80
N LEU A 36 -21.39 6.59 -5.08
CA LEU A 36 -22.40 7.57 -5.42
C LEU A 36 -22.24 7.95 -6.89
N HIS A 37 -23.30 8.14 -7.64
CA HIS A 37 -23.22 8.44 -9.06
C HIS A 37 -24.15 9.60 -9.43
N ASP A 38 -23.55 10.67 -9.92
CA ASP A 38 -24.19 11.85 -10.54
C ASP A 38 -24.32 11.58 -12.04
N LYS A 39 -25.46 11.04 -12.46
CA LYS A 39 -25.68 10.55 -13.84
C LYS A 39 -25.97 11.67 -14.82
N ASP A 40 -26.73 12.68 -14.40
CA ASP A 40 -27.14 13.81 -15.22
C ASP A 40 -26.22 15.03 -15.10
N ARG A 41 -25.18 14.94 -14.22
CA ARG A 41 -24.15 15.96 -14.01
C ARG A 41 -24.68 17.28 -13.45
N ASP A 42 -25.72 17.22 -12.63
CA ASP A 42 -26.31 18.38 -11.99
C ASP A 42 -25.63 18.74 -10.64
N GLY A 43 -24.66 17.92 -10.19
CA GLY A 43 -23.95 18.06 -8.92
C GLY A 43 -24.68 17.40 -7.74
N LYS A 44 -25.59 16.46 -8.01
CA LYS A 44 -26.24 15.60 -7.02
C LYS A 44 -26.18 14.15 -7.44
N ALA A 45 -26.08 13.25 -6.49
CA ALA A 45 -26.08 11.82 -6.78
C ALA A 45 -27.51 11.28 -6.87
N GLU A 46 -27.93 10.75 -8.05
CA GLU A 46 -29.21 10.06 -8.25
C GLU A 46 -29.17 8.64 -7.71
N SER A 47 -28.00 8.04 -7.59
CA SER A 47 -27.88 6.68 -7.08
C SER A 47 -26.79 6.54 -6.03
N ARG A 48 -27.08 5.64 -5.06
CA ARG A 48 -26.17 5.28 -3.98
C ARG A 48 -26.15 3.75 -3.88
N GLN A 49 -24.93 3.19 -3.95
CA GLN A 49 -24.70 1.75 -3.83
C GLN A 49 -23.69 1.48 -2.73
N SER A 50 -23.98 0.55 -1.84
CA SER A 50 -22.97 -0.04 -0.95
C SER A 50 -22.17 -1.06 -1.74
N LEU A 51 -20.89 -0.82 -1.94
CA LEU A 51 -19.98 -1.79 -2.57
C LEU A 51 -19.64 -2.90 -1.58
N HIS A 52 -19.35 -2.52 -0.34
CA HIS A 52 -19.05 -3.45 0.74
C HIS A 52 -19.70 -2.98 2.05
N TYR A 53 -19.93 -3.93 2.96
CA TYR A 53 -20.46 -3.73 4.29
C TYR A 53 -19.65 -4.56 5.30
N GLY A 54 -19.35 -3.99 6.49
CA GLY A 54 -18.70 -4.72 7.57
C GLY A 54 -17.37 -4.10 8.04
N TYR A 55 -17.14 -2.82 7.73
CA TYR A 55 -15.99 -2.07 8.21
C TYR A 55 -16.24 -1.47 9.59
N GLY A 56 -15.23 -1.53 10.47
CA GLY A 56 -15.27 -0.96 11.82
C GLY A 56 -16.23 -1.70 12.75
N VAL A 57 -16.57 -1.07 13.87
CA VAL A 57 -17.40 -1.65 14.92
C VAL A 57 -18.84 -1.12 14.92
N HIS A 58 -19.30 -0.56 13.83
CA HIS A 58 -20.65 0.00 13.62
C HIS A 58 -21.03 1.10 14.61
N VAL A 59 -20.03 1.79 15.14
CA VAL A 59 -20.16 3.00 15.96
C VAL A 59 -19.05 3.93 15.56
N GLY A 60 -19.38 5.17 15.19
CA GLY A 60 -18.40 6.16 14.78
C GLY A 60 -17.49 6.58 15.91
N TYR A 61 -16.19 6.42 15.71
CA TYR A 61 -15.15 6.99 16.56
C TYR A 61 -14.31 7.94 15.72
N LEU A 62 -13.69 8.91 16.36
CA LEU A 62 -12.77 9.79 15.65
C LEU A 62 -11.49 9.03 15.28
N GLY A 63 -11.22 8.93 13.99
CA GLY A 63 -9.92 8.68 13.45
C GLY A 63 -9.42 7.23 13.35
N HIS A 64 -10.20 6.19 13.61
CA HIS A 64 -9.77 4.79 13.42
C HIS A 64 -10.73 3.99 12.54
N ASP A 65 -11.45 4.67 11.70
CA ASP A 65 -12.46 4.10 10.81
C ASP A 65 -11.89 3.88 9.39
N LEU A 66 -12.74 3.90 8.37
CA LEU A 66 -12.37 3.68 6.97
C LEU A 66 -11.90 5.00 6.33
N HIS A 67 -10.71 4.98 5.71
CA HIS A 67 -10.04 6.17 5.17
C HIS A 67 -9.35 5.91 3.83
N GLY A 68 -8.60 6.91 3.34
CA GLY A 68 -7.49 6.80 2.42
C GLY A 68 -7.80 6.23 1.06
N LEU A 69 -8.88 6.68 0.42
CA LEU A 69 -9.23 6.23 -0.92
C LEU A 69 -8.25 6.78 -1.97
N CYS A 70 -7.53 5.92 -2.65
CA CYS A 70 -6.69 6.31 -3.78
C CYS A 70 -6.75 5.30 -4.92
N LEU A 71 -6.48 5.78 -6.14
CA LEU A 71 -6.46 4.95 -7.34
C LEU A 71 -5.03 4.52 -7.66
N GLY A 72 -4.80 3.21 -7.67
CA GLY A 72 -3.52 2.64 -8.04
C GLY A 72 -3.23 2.71 -9.54
N PRO A 73 -1.96 2.63 -9.94
CA PRO A 73 -1.58 2.59 -11.36
C PRO A 73 -2.05 1.31 -12.07
N ASP A 74 -2.48 0.32 -11.32
CA ASP A 74 -3.14 -0.92 -11.78
C ASP A 74 -4.65 -0.74 -12.03
N GLY A 75 -5.19 0.47 -11.81
CA GLY A 75 -6.61 0.78 -11.97
C GLY A 75 -7.51 0.31 -10.82
N LYS A 76 -6.92 -0.21 -9.74
CA LYS A 76 -7.67 -0.65 -8.56
C LYS A 76 -7.84 0.48 -7.55
N LEU A 77 -8.92 0.41 -6.80
CA LEU A 77 -9.19 1.27 -5.65
C LEU A 77 -8.48 0.71 -4.42
N TYR A 78 -7.62 1.51 -3.80
CA TYR A 78 -6.95 1.21 -2.54
C TYR A 78 -7.55 2.07 -1.42
N PHE A 79 -7.67 1.50 -0.23
CA PHE A 79 -8.20 2.19 0.93
C PHE A 79 -7.69 1.55 2.22
N SER A 80 -7.83 2.27 3.31
CA SER A 80 -7.31 1.88 4.61
C SER A 80 -8.40 1.78 5.67
N ILE A 81 -8.15 0.98 6.69
CA ILE A 81 -8.95 0.92 7.91
C ILE A 81 -8.04 0.87 9.12
N GLY A 82 -8.42 1.57 10.19
CA GLY A 82 -7.74 1.50 11.47
C GLY A 82 -8.01 0.20 12.24
N ASP A 83 -7.45 0.09 13.45
CA ASP A 83 -7.45 -1.13 14.28
C ASP A 83 -8.80 -1.49 14.91
N ARG A 84 -9.86 -0.85 14.51
CA ARG A 84 -11.23 -1.34 14.72
C ARG A 84 -11.59 -2.46 13.77
N GLY A 85 -10.77 -2.67 12.76
CA GLY A 85 -10.81 -3.82 11.87
C GLY A 85 -12.05 -3.92 11.02
N LEU A 86 -12.26 -5.10 10.50
CA LEU A 86 -13.36 -5.40 9.57
C LEU A 86 -13.81 -6.85 9.68
N SER A 87 -15.08 -7.08 9.29
CA SER A 87 -15.65 -8.38 8.94
C SER A 87 -16.55 -8.17 7.72
N VAL A 88 -15.97 -8.32 6.54
CA VAL A 88 -16.63 -8.06 5.25
C VAL A 88 -16.85 -9.37 4.52
N GLU A 89 -18.09 -9.57 4.06
CA GLU A 89 -18.46 -10.71 3.23
C GLU A 89 -18.90 -10.22 1.85
N THR A 90 -18.31 -10.78 0.82
CA THR A 90 -18.68 -10.59 -0.59
C THR A 90 -19.06 -11.93 -1.19
N PRO A 91 -19.65 -11.99 -2.40
CA PRO A 91 -19.93 -13.27 -3.04
C PRO A 91 -18.73 -14.20 -3.19
N ASP A 92 -17.53 -13.62 -3.31
CA ASP A 92 -16.31 -14.37 -3.65
C ASP A 92 -15.44 -14.66 -2.43
N ILE A 93 -15.49 -13.81 -1.39
CA ILE A 93 -14.58 -13.91 -0.25
C ILE A 93 -15.21 -13.34 1.02
N ARG A 94 -14.84 -13.93 2.17
CA ARG A 94 -15.03 -13.36 3.50
C ARG A 94 -13.68 -12.97 4.09
N ILE A 95 -13.56 -11.73 4.54
CA ILE A 95 -12.37 -11.20 5.21
C ILE A 95 -12.75 -10.84 6.64
N ASP A 96 -12.21 -11.58 7.60
CA ASP A 96 -12.30 -11.29 9.03
C ASP A 96 -10.92 -10.81 9.52
N HIS A 97 -10.84 -9.54 9.92
CA HIS A 97 -9.60 -8.94 10.42
C HIS A 97 -9.93 -7.91 11.52
N PRO A 98 -10.26 -8.38 12.75
CA PRO A 98 -10.87 -7.54 13.79
C PRO A 98 -9.88 -6.73 14.63
N ASP A 99 -8.58 -7.10 14.68
CA ASP A 99 -7.68 -6.70 15.77
C ASP A 99 -6.50 -5.81 15.33
N SER A 100 -6.44 -5.41 14.07
CA SER A 100 -5.47 -4.43 13.60
C SER A 100 -5.96 -3.69 12.38
N GLY A 101 -5.35 -2.54 12.09
CA GLY A 101 -5.59 -1.81 10.87
C GLY A 101 -4.99 -2.51 9.66
N ALA A 102 -5.54 -2.19 8.49
CA ALA A 102 -5.21 -2.84 7.24
C ALA A 102 -5.30 -1.88 6.05
N ILE A 103 -4.63 -2.27 4.98
CA ILE A 103 -4.82 -1.73 3.63
C ILE A 103 -5.54 -2.78 2.81
N LEU A 104 -6.58 -2.35 2.10
CA LEU A 104 -7.36 -3.17 1.19
C LEU A 104 -7.27 -2.62 -0.23
N ARG A 105 -7.58 -3.47 -1.21
CA ARG A 105 -7.82 -3.05 -2.59
C ARG A 105 -8.95 -3.84 -3.22
N CYS A 106 -9.64 -3.21 -4.18
CA CYS A 106 -10.66 -3.87 -4.99
C CYS A 106 -10.74 -3.22 -6.38
N ASN A 107 -11.52 -3.79 -7.27
CA ASN A 107 -11.90 -3.10 -8.49
C ASN A 107 -12.82 -1.91 -8.18
N LEU A 108 -12.98 -0.97 -9.13
CA LEU A 108 -13.82 0.22 -8.95
C LEU A 108 -15.31 -0.09 -8.74
N ASP A 109 -15.77 -1.27 -9.11
CA ASP A 109 -17.13 -1.78 -8.87
C ASP A 109 -17.26 -2.54 -7.53
N GLY A 110 -16.18 -2.65 -6.76
CA GLY A 110 -16.10 -3.38 -5.50
C GLY A 110 -15.75 -4.86 -5.63
N SER A 111 -15.70 -5.42 -6.83
CA SER A 111 -15.31 -6.82 -7.04
C SER A 111 -13.83 -7.07 -6.70
N ASN A 112 -13.45 -8.34 -6.53
CA ASN A 112 -12.08 -8.75 -6.23
C ASN A 112 -11.48 -8.02 -5.02
N LEU A 113 -12.22 -7.97 -3.91
CA LEU A 113 -11.74 -7.41 -2.65
C LEU A 113 -10.58 -8.24 -2.10
N GLU A 114 -9.48 -7.57 -1.75
CA GLU A 114 -8.26 -8.18 -1.23
C GLU A 114 -7.78 -7.48 0.04
N LEU A 115 -7.28 -8.25 1.01
CA LEU A 115 -6.52 -7.75 2.15
C LEU A 115 -5.06 -7.58 1.71
N TYR A 116 -4.65 -6.33 1.43
CA TYR A 116 -3.37 -6.03 0.80
C TYR A 116 -2.20 -6.03 1.78
N ALA A 117 -2.35 -5.36 2.94
CA ALA A 117 -1.37 -5.32 4.02
C ALA A 117 -2.05 -5.21 5.38
N THR A 118 -1.37 -5.64 6.45
CA THR A 118 -1.92 -5.75 7.80
C THR A 118 -0.96 -5.25 8.87
N GLY A 119 -1.38 -5.34 10.13
CA GLY A 119 -0.52 -5.03 11.27
C GLY A 119 -0.30 -3.52 11.46
N LEU A 120 -1.24 -2.71 11.03
CA LEU A 120 -1.26 -1.26 11.19
C LEU A 120 -2.18 -0.87 12.35
N ARG A 121 -1.98 0.32 12.91
CA ARG A 121 -2.87 0.84 13.94
C ARG A 121 -3.96 1.72 13.31
N ASN A 122 -3.56 2.77 12.65
CA ASN A 122 -4.47 3.71 12.01
C ASN A 122 -3.81 4.40 10.80
N PRO A 123 -3.68 3.67 9.69
CA PRO A 123 -3.15 4.23 8.43
C PRO A 123 -4.25 5.07 7.77
N GLN A 124 -4.23 6.39 7.98
CA GLN A 124 -5.34 7.24 7.53
C GLN A 124 -5.34 7.48 6.03
N GLU A 125 -4.20 7.87 5.46
CA GLU A 125 -4.11 8.17 4.03
C GLU A 125 -3.07 7.33 3.32
N LEU A 126 -3.28 7.19 2.01
CA LEU A 126 -2.47 6.40 1.10
C LEU A 126 -2.02 7.26 -0.08
N ALA A 127 -0.77 7.16 -0.45
CA ALA A 127 -0.26 7.84 -1.64
C ALA A 127 0.69 6.95 -2.45
N PHE A 128 0.51 6.95 -3.77
CA PHE A 128 1.45 6.33 -4.72
C PHE A 128 2.48 7.35 -5.19
N ASP A 129 3.73 6.92 -5.32
CA ASP A 129 4.76 7.68 -6.02
C ASP A 129 4.67 7.50 -7.56
N ASN A 130 5.62 8.10 -8.30
CA ASN A 130 5.69 8.00 -9.76
C ASN A 130 5.98 6.58 -10.28
N TYR A 131 6.46 5.68 -9.44
CA TYR A 131 6.86 4.32 -9.79
C TYR A 131 5.87 3.26 -9.29
N GLY A 132 4.71 3.70 -8.80
CA GLY A 132 3.64 2.82 -8.31
C GLY A 132 3.95 2.16 -6.97
N ASN A 133 4.81 2.76 -6.15
CA ASN A 133 5.00 2.33 -4.77
C ASN A 133 3.98 3.01 -3.88
N LEU A 134 3.39 2.23 -2.98
CA LEU A 134 2.37 2.70 -2.05
C LEU A 134 2.98 3.04 -0.70
N PHE A 135 2.60 4.20 -0.16
CA PHE A 135 3.04 4.65 1.15
C PHE A 135 1.85 5.07 2.02
N THR A 136 2.05 4.93 3.32
CA THR A 136 1.15 5.48 4.36
C THR A 136 1.98 5.93 5.55
N VAL A 137 1.39 6.78 6.39
CA VAL A 137 1.94 7.06 7.72
C VAL A 137 0.96 6.55 8.76
N ASP A 138 1.37 5.49 9.45
CA ASP A 138 0.58 4.80 10.45
C ASP A 138 0.73 5.47 11.81
N ASN A 139 -0.38 5.75 12.47
CA ASN A 139 -0.41 6.52 13.70
C ASN A 139 0.40 5.85 14.83
N ASN A 140 0.89 6.67 15.76
CA ASN A 140 1.62 6.23 16.94
C ASN A 140 0.69 5.47 17.93
N SER A 141 1.29 4.89 18.97
CA SER A 141 0.54 4.09 19.96
C SER A 141 -0.15 4.91 21.07
N ASP A 142 -0.06 6.23 21.05
CA ASP A 142 -0.40 7.13 22.18
C ASP A 142 0.44 6.87 23.45
N SER A 143 1.60 6.23 23.33
CA SER A 143 2.48 5.85 24.45
C SER A 143 3.86 6.50 24.36
N GLY A 144 3.97 7.64 23.66
CA GLY A 144 5.18 8.46 23.54
C GLY A 144 6.10 8.08 22.39
N ASP A 145 5.68 7.20 21.50
CA ASP A 145 6.33 6.89 20.22
C ASP A 145 5.88 7.87 19.12
N GLN A 146 6.62 7.87 18.02
CA GLN A 146 6.25 8.61 16.81
C GLN A 146 5.52 7.70 15.82
N ALA A 147 4.74 8.30 14.94
CA ALA A 147 4.08 7.64 13.82
C ALA A 147 5.10 7.01 12.85
N ARG A 148 4.68 5.99 12.15
CA ARG A 148 5.53 5.14 11.29
C ARG A 148 5.28 5.45 9.83
N LEU A 149 6.29 5.91 9.10
CA LEU A 149 6.26 5.94 7.63
C LEU A 149 6.44 4.51 7.10
N VAL A 150 5.46 4.00 6.39
CA VAL A 150 5.44 2.62 5.89
C VAL A 150 5.44 2.62 4.37
N HIS A 151 6.40 1.91 3.76
CA HIS A 151 6.30 1.45 2.38
C HIS A 151 5.41 0.21 2.39
N VAL A 152 4.20 0.37 1.88
CA VAL A 152 3.16 -0.67 1.90
C VAL A 152 3.42 -1.67 0.79
N VAL A 153 3.68 -2.92 1.16
CA VAL A 153 3.92 -4.01 0.22
C VAL A 153 2.86 -5.10 0.37
N GLU A 154 2.53 -5.77 -0.71
CA GLU A 154 1.53 -6.84 -0.73
C GLU A 154 1.88 -7.95 0.26
N GLY A 155 0.90 -8.34 1.09
CA GLY A 155 1.11 -9.30 2.16
C GLY A 155 1.94 -8.78 3.34
N GLY A 156 2.30 -7.50 3.39
CA GLY A 156 3.07 -6.88 4.47
C GLY A 156 2.38 -6.99 5.83
N ASP A 157 3.19 -7.02 6.90
CA ASP A 157 2.71 -7.05 8.28
C ASP A 157 3.60 -6.13 9.13
N SER A 158 3.02 -5.01 9.57
CA SER A 158 3.70 -3.96 10.34
C SER A 158 3.64 -4.16 11.85
N GLY A 159 3.11 -5.29 12.33
CA GLY A 159 3.26 -5.78 13.71
C GLY A 159 2.24 -5.33 14.72
N TRP A 160 1.31 -4.41 14.41
CA TRP A 160 0.27 -4.02 15.36
C TRP A 160 -0.74 -5.16 15.59
N ARG A 161 -1.08 -5.45 16.88
CA ARG A 161 -1.90 -6.59 17.28
C ARG A 161 -2.97 -6.28 18.32
N ILE A 162 -3.16 -5.01 18.70
CA ILE A 162 -4.13 -4.63 19.72
C ILE A 162 -5.37 -4.02 19.07
N GLY A 163 -6.54 -4.63 19.35
CA GLY A 163 -7.83 -4.04 19.04
C GLY A 163 -8.09 -2.81 19.89
N TYR A 164 -8.12 -1.64 19.26
CA TYR A 164 -8.35 -0.37 19.93
C TYR A 164 -9.79 -0.23 20.46
N GLN A 165 -10.74 -0.81 19.77
CA GLN A 165 -12.18 -0.68 20.08
C GLN A 165 -12.58 -1.12 21.48
N PHE A 166 -11.79 -1.96 22.12
CA PHE A 166 -12.12 -2.51 23.44
C PHE A 166 -11.51 -1.73 24.60
N ILE A 167 -10.60 -0.79 24.33
CA ILE A 167 -9.77 -0.20 25.39
C ILE A 167 -9.54 1.29 25.14
N ASN A 168 -10.08 2.12 26.03
CA ASN A 168 -9.97 3.58 25.93
C ASN A 168 -8.68 4.13 26.56
N ASN A 169 -8.04 3.38 27.44
CA ASN A 169 -6.83 3.82 28.15
C ASN A 169 -5.65 2.94 27.71
N PRO A 170 -4.49 3.50 27.36
CA PRO A 170 -3.31 2.74 26.94
C PRO A 170 -2.87 1.66 27.95
N GLN A 171 -2.87 1.96 29.24
CA GLN A 171 -2.38 1.04 30.27
C GLN A 171 -3.17 -0.29 30.35
N PRO A 172 -4.51 -0.30 30.27
CA PRO A 172 -5.27 -1.57 30.28
C PRO A 172 -5.12 -2.42 29.01
N ARG A 173 -4.45 -1.93 27.95
CA ARG A 173 -4.23 -2.68 26.70
C ARG A 173 -3.30 -3.90 26.88
N GLY A 174 -2.97 -4.25 28.10
CA GLY A 174 -2.20 -5.42 28.45
C GLY A 174 -0.68 -5.29 28.24
N PRO A 175 0.06 -6.38 28.46
CA PRO A 175 1.53 -6.36 28.40
C PRO A 175 2.08 -5.90 27.05
N TRP A 176 1.46 -6.32 25.96
CA TRP A 176 1.90 -5.97 24.62
C TRP A 176 1.99 -4.45 24.42
N ASN A 177 1.01 -3.68 24.95
CA ASN A 177 1.04 -2.22 24.87
C ASN A 177 1.96 -1.61 25.94
N SER A 178 1.86 -2.02 27.21
CA SER A 178 2.67 -1.46 28.29
C SER A 178 4.16 -1.72 28.12
N GLU A 179 4.54 -2.84 27.52
CA GLU A 179 5.92 -3.19 27.21
C GLU A 179 6.36 -2.73 25.82
N LYS A 180 5.47 -2.07 25.06
CA LYS A 180 5.74 -1.53 23.71
C LYS A 180 6.31 -2.58 22.76
N LEU A 181 5.71 -3.76 22.70
CA LEU A 181 6.21 -4.89 21.91
C LEU A 181 6.17 -4.67 20.37
N TRP A 182 5.47 -3.64 19.90
CA TRP A 182 5.54 -3.17 18.50
C TRP A 182 6.78 -2.33 18.20
N HIS A 183 7.56 -2.00 19.23
CA HIS A 183 8.72 -1.10 19.14
C HIS A 183 9.96 -1.85 19.62
N PRO A 184 10.96 -2.08 18.78
CA PRO A 184 12.15 -2.81 19.21
C PRO A 184 12.89 -2.05 20.31
N HIS A 185 13.16 -2.72 21.43
CA HIS A 185 13.95 -2.19 22.53
C HIS A 185 15.45 -2.44 22.33
N PHE A 186 15.80 -3.39 21.46
CA PHE A 186 17.17 -3.72 21.10
C PHE A 186 17.25 -4.22 19.66
N PRO A 187 18.44 -4.15 19.01
CA PRO A 187 18.62 -4.68 17.67
C PRO A 187 18.29 -6.18 17.60
N GLY A 188 17.46 -6.55 16.62
CA GLY A 188 17.01 -7.93 16.44
C GLY A 188 15.76 -8.34 17.20
N GLN A 189 15.19 -7.47 18.05
CA GLN A 189 13.90 -7.75 18.64
C GLN A 189 12.82 -7.81 17.57
N ALA A 190 12.05 -8.88 17.58
CA ALA A 190 10.92 -9.06 16.68
C ALA A 190 9.74 -8.19 17.11
N ALA A 191 9.51 -7.09 16.42
CA ALA A 191 8.36 -6.19 16.64
C ALA A 191 7.42 -6.18 15.45
N TYR A 192 7.94 -6.19 14.25
CA TYR A 192 7.21 -6.20 12.98
C TYR A 192 7.92 -7.14 12.00
N ILE A 193 7.19 -7.63 11.00
CA ILE A 193 7.76 -8.48 9.94
C ILE A 193 8.35 -7.62 8.84
N VAL A 194 7.60 -6.58 8.42
CA VAL A 194 8.08 -5.55 7.51
C VAL A 194 8.25 -4.25 8.31
N PRO A 195 9.48 -3.75 8.49
CA PRO A 195 9.74 -2.57 9.32
C PRO A 195 9.24 -1.28 8.65
N PRO A 196 8.95 -0.22 9.43
CA PRO A 196 8.75 1.12 8.87
C PRO A 196 10.06 1.67 8.30
N LEU A 197 9.95 2.64 7.39
CA LEU A 197 11.10 3.35 6.84
C LEU A 197 11.71 4.31 7.86
N ALA A 198 10.86 4.97 8.65
CA ALA A 198 11.22 5.91 9.68
C ALA A 198 10.06 6.14 10.65
N ASN A 199 10.38 6.63 11.84
CA ASN A 199 9.39 7.16 12.77
C ASN A 199 9.35 8.69 12.62
N ILE A 200 8.22 9.22 12.15
CA ILE A 200 8.03 10.64 11.85
C ILE A 200 6.66 11.10 12.34
N SER A 201 6.49 12.39 12.58
CA SER A 201 5.22 13.01 13.01
C SER A 201 4.63 12.42 14.31
N ASN A 202 3.53 12.97 14.80
CA ASN A 202 2.87 12.50 16.01
C ASN A 202 1.34 12.35 15.85
N GLY A 203 0.79 12.85 14.76
CA GLY A 203 -0.64 12.73 14.46
C GLY A 203 -0.84 12.73 12.94
N PRO A 204 -0.35 11.70 12.24
CA PRO A 204 -0.51 11.66 10.79
C PRO A 204 -1.99 11.60 10.43
N SER A 205 -2.36 12.35 9.40
CA SER A 205 -3.71 12.32 8.83
C SER A 205 -3.61 12.31 7.29
N GLY A 206 -3.80 13.43 6.59
CA GLY A 206 -3.70 13.48 5.14
C GLY A 206 -2.29 13.21 4.62
N LEU A 207 -2.19 12.48 3.51
CA LEU A 207 -0.94 12.20 2.79
C LEU A 207 -1.18 12.28 1.29
N SER A 208 -0.49 13.19 0.61
CA SER A 208 -0.58 13.32 -0.84
C SER A 208 0.81 13.37 -1.47
N PHE A 209 0.94 12.84 -2.69
CA PHE A 209 2.17 12.91 -3.47
C PHE A 209 2.09 14.06 -4.48
N TYR A 210 3.14 14.87 -4.57
CA TYR A 210 3.19 15.99 -5.51
C TYR A 210 2.99 15.54 -6.95
N PRO A 211 2.00 16.09 -7.66
CA PRO A 211 1.69 15.63 -9.03
C PRO A 211 2.73 16.03 -10.07
N GLY A 212 3.62 17.00 -9.77
CA GLY A 212 4.66 17.51 -10.69
C GLY A 212 4.35 18.86 -11.32
N THR A 213 3.21 19.50 -10.95
CA THR A 213 2.82 20.83 -11.41
C THR A 213 2.14 21.62 -10.28
N GLY A 214 2.37 22.93 -10.22
CA GLY A 214 1.72 23.83 -9.25
C GLY A 214 2.62 24.32 -8.12
N LEU A 215 3.77 23.73 -7.88
CA LEU A 215 4.82 24.18 -6.96
C LEU A 215 6.17 24.26 -7.67
N ASP A 216 7.18 24.75 -6.95
CA ASP A 216 8.57 24.74 -7.37
C ASP A 216 9.09 23.32 -7.62
N ASP A 217 9.99 23.18 -8.60
CA ASP A 217 10.56 21.88 -9.02
C ASP A 217 11.30 21.14 -7.89
N ARG A 218 11.72 21.82 -6.82
CA ARG A 218 12.32 21.18 -5.63
C ARG A 218 11.40 20.18 -4.96
N PHE A 219 10.08 20.32 -5.14
CA PHE A 219 9.08 19.41 -4.60
C PHE A 219 8.81 18.18 -5.48
N ASN A 220 9.49 18.08 -6.63
CA ASN A 220 9.38 16.87 -7.45
C ASN A 220 9.74 15.63 -6.62
N ASN A 221 8.89 14.60 -6.69
CA ASN A 221 8.97 13.36 -5.91
C ASN A 221 8.80 13.53 -4.39
N HIS A 222 8.18 14.61 -3.93
CA HIS A 222 7.84 14.81 -2.52
C HIS A 222 6.43 14.33 -2.19
N PHE A 223 6.32 13.86 -0.95
CA PHE A 223 5.04 13.64 -0.26
C PHE A 223 4.76 14.82 0.66
N PHE A 224 3.48 15.09 0.90
CA PHE A 224 3.00 16.09 1.85
C PHE A 224 2.15 15.39 2.90
N LEU A 225 2.54 15.54 4.17
CA LEU A 225 1.95 14.86 5.31
C LEU A 225 1.35 15.87 6.27
N CYS A 226 0.06 15.77 6.52
CA CYS A 226 -0.60 16.50 7.60
C CYS A 226 -0.23 15.86 8.95
N ASP A 227 0.26 16.68 9.88
CA ASP A 227 0.63 16.29 11.24
C ASP A 227 -0.35 16.96 12.23
N PHE A 228 -1.48 16.29 12.49
CA PHE A 228 -2.55 16.73 13.37
C PHE A 228 -2.22 16.39 14.83
N ARG A 229 -1.89 17.37 15.63
CA ARG A 229 -1.55 17.21 17.07
C ARG A 229 -2.61 17.81 18.00
N GLY A 230 -3.83 18.01 17.51
CA GLY A 230 -4.96 18.51 18.30
C GLY A 230 -4.98 20.01 18.56
N SER A 231 -3.92 20.75 18.22
CA SER A 231 -3.83 22.21 18.32
C SER A 231 -3.07 22.79 17.14
N ALA A 232 -3.55 23.89 16.55
CA ALA A 232 -2.90 24.54 15.42
C ALA A 232 -1.46 24.97 15.73
N ALA A 233 -1.18 25.42 16.95
CA ALA A 233 0.16 25.91 17.35
C ALA A 233 1.27 24.87 17.20
N ILE A 234 0.94 23.58 17.25
CA ILE A 234 1.90 22.47 17.19
C ILE A 234 1.65 21.54 15.99
N SER A 235 0.71 21.90 15.11
CA SER A 235 0.29 21.12 13.95
C SER A 235 0.65 21.82 12.66
N GLY A 236 0.73 21.07 11.58
CA GLY A 236 1.05 21.60 10.27
C GLY A 236 1.16 20.52 9.21
N ILE A 237 1.88 20.84 8.16
CA ILE A 237 2.14 19.95 7.03
C ILE A 237 3.65 19.84 6.86
N HIS A 238 4.14 18.62 6.79
CA HIS A 238 5.52 18.31 6.40
C HIS A 238 5.60 18.00 4.91
N SER A 239 6.75 18.29 4.30
CA SER A 239 7.13 17.70 3.01
C SER A 239 8.32 16.76 3.20
N PHE A 240 8.37 15.67 2.45
CA PHE A 240 9.51 14.75 2.44
C PHE A 240 9.60 14.00 1.12
N ALA A 241 10.79 13.51 0.81
CA ALA A 241 11.03 12.59 -0.29
C ALA A 241 11.49 11.23 0.24
N VAL A 242 11.49 10.22 -0.63
CA VAL A 242 12.10 8.92 -0.35
C VAL A 242 13.12 8.61 -1.43
N THR A 243 14.21 7.96 -1.03
CA THR A 243 15.26 7.52 -1.95
C THR A 243 15.42 6.00 -1.86
N PRO A 244 15.70 5.30 -2.99
CA PRO A 244 15.88 3.85 -3.00
C PRO A 244 16.93 3.38 -1.99
N SER A 245 16.64 2.28 -1.29
CA SER A 245 17.52 1.63 -0.34
C SER A 245 17.22 0.13 -0.28
N GLY A 246 18.09 -0.68 -0.84
CA GLY A 246 17.82 -2.12 -1.00
C GLY A 246 16.60 -2.39 -1.88
N ALA A 247 15.70 -3.23 -1.40
CA ALA A 247 14.42 -3.51 -2.05
C ALA A 247 13.33 -2.47 -1.73
N SER A 248 13.62 -1.49 -0.86
CA SER A 248 12.69 -0.48 -0.38
C SER A 248 13.33 0.92 -0.46
N PHE A 249 13.06 1.78 0.52
CA PHE A 249 13.41 3.19 0.52
C PHE A 249 13.93 3.63 1.89
N LYS A 250 14.55 4.80 1.92
CA LYS A 250 14.80 5.60 3.12
C LYS A 250 14.25 7.00 2.93
N ILE A 251 13.79 7.62 4.01
CA ILE A 251 13.32 9.01 3.99
C ILE A 251 14.46 9.97 3.72
N SER A 252 14.16 11.03 2.99
CA SER A 252 15.07 12.15 2.71
C SER A 252 14.29 13.46 2.69
N ASP A 253 14.99 14.57 2.84
CA ASP A 253 14.45 15.94 2.76
C ASP A 253 13.15 16.16 3.57
N PHE A 254 13.10 15.64 4.81
CA PHE A 254 11.98 15.83 5.71
C PHE A 254 12.02 17.21 6.36
N GLN A 255 11.02 18.05 6.07
CA GLN A 255 10.98 19.44 6.56
C GLN A 255 9.54 19.95 6.74
N PRO A 256 9.31 20.97 7.60
CA PRO A 256 8.04 21.68 7.64
C PRO A 256 7.75 22.37 6.30
N PHE A 257 6.50 22.28 5.83
CA PHE A 257 6.02 22.96 4.63
C PHE A 257 5.08 24.13 4.99
N ILE A 258 3.99 23.82 5.73
CA ILE A 258 3.08 24.83 6.28
C ILE A 258 2.87 24.51 7.76
N TRP A 259 2.92 25.52 8.63
CA TRP A 259 2.79 25.32 10.07
C TRP A 259 1.75 26.25 10.68
N ASN A 260 1.34 25.99 11.93
CA ASN A 260 0.28 26.71 12.66
C ASN A 260 -1.11 26.57 12.03
N ILE A 261 -1.38 25.41 11.45
CA ILE A 261 -2.67 25.01 10.90
C ILE A 261 -3.03 23.62 11.43
N LEU A 262 -4.29 23.40 11.78
CA LEU A 262 -4.77 22.10 12.24
C LEU A 262 -5.25 21.26 11.06
N ALA A 263 -4.32 21.01 10.11
CA ALA A 263 -4.59 20.29 8.89
C ALA A 263 -5.01 18.85 9.17
N THR A 264 -6.07 18.39 8.51
CA THR A 264 -6.56 17.02 8.58
C THR A 264 -6.37 16.28 7.25
N ASP A 265 -6.35 17.02 6.14
CA ASP A 265 -6.11 16.44 4.82
C ASP A 265 -5.52 17.47 3.86
N ILE A 266 -4.83 16.98 2.82
CA ILE A 266 -4.19 17.76 1.77
C ILE A 266 -4.35 17.08 0.41
N ASP A 267 -4.77 17.83 -0.61
CA ASP A 267 -4.81 17.35 -1.99
C ASP A 267 -4.45 18.47 -2.98
N PHE A 268 -4.05 18.06 -4.19
CA PHE A 268 -3.63 18.96 -5.27
C PHE A 268 -4.74 19.15 -6.30
N GLY A 269 -5.18 20.40 -6.46
CA GLY A 269 -6.09 20.80 -7.53
C GLY A 269 -5.45 20.76 -8.91
N THR A 270 -6.28 20.69 -9.95
CA THR A 270 -5.78 20.55 -11.33
C THR A 270 -5.14 21.84 -11.87
N ALA A 271 -5.50 23.02 -11.32
CA ALA A 271 -4.94 24.32 -11.73
C ALA A 271 -3.77 24.78 -10.84
N GLY A 272 -3.06 23.85 -10.21
CA GLY A 272 -1.85 24.08 -9.42
C GLY A 272 -2.09 24.58 -8.00
N GLU A 273 -3.32 24.47 -7.51
CA GLU A 273 -3.66 24.75 -6.12
C GLU A 273 -3.43 23.53 -5.23
N ILE A 274 -3.27 23.82 -3.95
CA ILE A 274 -3.34 22.87 -2.87
C ILE A 274 -4.60 23.17 -2.06
N TYR A 275 -5.40 22.15 -1.80
CA TYR A 275 -6.53 22.21 -0.88
C TYR A 275 -6.16 21.57 0.43
N VAL A 276 -6.44 22.26 1.56
CA VAL A 276 -6.14 21.76 2.89
C VAL A 276 -7.38 21.89 3.75
N SER A 277 -7.85 20.79 4.30
CA SER A 277 -8.92 20.80 5.29
C SER A 277 -8.35 21.09 6.69
N ASP A 278 -9.06 21.92 7.47
CA ASP A 278 -8.63 22.39 8.79
C ASP A 278 -9.74 22.20 9.82
N TRP A 279 -9.42 21.55 10.92
CA TRP A 279 -10.36 21.30 12.03
C TRP A 279 -10.60 22.51 12.95
N VAL A 280 -9.92 23.62 12.73
CA VAL A 280 -10.07 24.91 13.39
C VAL A 280 -9.66 24.93 14.88
N GLN A 281 -10.41 24.27 15.78
CA GLN A 281 -10.16 24.29 17.24
C GLN A 281 -9.91 22.89 17.83
N GLY A 282 -9.61 21.92 16.99
CA GLY A 282 -9.22 20.59 17.41
C GLY A 282 -10.27 19.89 18.28
N TRP A 283 -9.80 19.30 19.36
CA TRP A 283 -10.64 18.48 20.25
C TRP A 283 -11.79 19.22 20.93
N ALA A 284 -11.80 20.55 20.91
CA ALA A 284 -12.93 21.34 21.40
C ALA A 284 -14.21 21.17 20.57
N LYS A 285 -14.12 20.62 19.37
CA LYS A 285 -15.25 20.26 18.47
C LYS A 285 -16.29 21.39 18.33
N PRO A 286 -15.91 22.58 17.86
CA PRO A 286 -16.84 23.72 17.78
C PRO A 286 -17.86 23.60 16.66
N ALA A 287 -17.95 22.44 15.98
CA ALA A 287 -18.73 22.20 14.77
C ALA A 287 -18.38 23.16 13.62
N LYS A 288 -17.10 23.48 13.48
CA LYS A 288 -16.55 24.37 12.45
C LYS A 288 -15.41 23.65 11.74
N GLY A 289 -15.33 23.83 10.44
CA GLY A 289 -14.21 23.43 9.60
C GLY A 289 -13.90 24.51 8.57
N ARG A 290 -12.74 24.41 7.95
CA ARG A 290 -12.32 25.25 6.83
C ARG A 290 -11.70 24.40 5.76
N ILE A 291 -11.75 24.88 4.52
CA ILE A 291 -10.93 24.39 3.43
C ILE A 291 -10.13 25.59 2.92
N TYR A 292 -8.81 25.51 3.06
CA TYR A 292 -7.91 26.49 2.48
C TYR A 292 -7.60 26.11 1.05
N ARG A 293 -7.52 27.10 0.19
CA ARG A 293 -6.97 27.01 -1.17
C ARG A 293 -5.67 27.80 -1.20
N ILE A 294 -4.58 27.11 -1.40
CA ILE A 294 -3.22 27.65 -1.36
C ILE A 294 -2.60 27.49 -2.75
N TYR A 295 -1.83 28.45 -3.21
CA TYR A 295 -1.15 28.39 -4.49
C TYR A 295 0.13 29.22 -4.50
N ASP A 296 1.09 28.80 -5.30
CA ASP A 296 2.24 29.59 -5.68
C ASP A 296 1.86 30.51 -6.85
N PRO A 297 1.89 31.85 -6.67
CA PRO A 297 1.52 32.78 -7.75
C PRO A 297 2.37 32.65 -9.01
N THR A 298 3.63 32.24 -8.87
CA THR A 298 4.58 32.08 -9.97
C THR A 298 4.29 30.79 -10.73
N ALA A 299 4.18 29.67 -10.01
CA ALA A 299 3.93 28.36 -10.59
C ALA A 299 2.56 28.27 -11.26
N ARG A 300 1.52 28.89 -10.66
CA ARG A 300 0.15 28.90 -11.21
C ARG A 300 0.05 29.45 -12.63
N ASN A 301 0.93 30.40 -12.99
CA ASN A 301 0.96 31.03 -14.31
C ASN A 301 1.81 30.25 -15.34
N ASN A 302 2.38 29.10 -14.96
CA ASN A 302 3.16 28.25 -15.82
C ASN A 302 2.28 27.57 -16.88
N ASP A 303 2.79 27.47 -18.12
CA ASP A 303 2.08 26.81 -19.21
C ASP A 303 1.75 25.35 -18.92
N LYS A 304 2.66 24.63 -18.25
CA LYS A 304 2.44 23.23 -17.85
C LYS A 304 1.24 23.05 -16.90
N VAL A 305 1.01 24.02 -15.98
CA VAL A 305 -0.15 23.99 -15.08
C VAL A 305 -1.44 24.22 -15.87
N ARG A 306 -1.42 25.20 -16.80
CA ARG A 306 -2.59 25.46 -17.65
C ARG A 306 -2.91 24.28 -18.57
N GLU A 307 -1.89 23.67 -19.16
CA GLU A 307 -2.03 22.46 -19.99
C GLU A 307 -2.62 21.31 -19.16
N ALA A 308 -2.04 20.98 -17.99
CA ALA A 308 -2.54 19.94 -17.11
C ALA A 308 -4.01 20.18 -16.72
N HIS A 309 -4.37 21.42 -16.36
CA HIS A 309 -5.75 21.80 -16.04
C HIS A 309 -6.72 21.57 -17.20
N GLN A 310 -6.35 22.02 -18.41
CA GLN A 310 -7.18 21.85 -19.60
C GLN A 310 -7.41 20.36 -19.92
N ILE A 311 -6.37 19.54 -19.84
CA ILE A 311 -6.46 18.10 -20.09
C ILE A 311 -7.34 17.41 -19.05
N LEU A 312 -7.09 17.67 -17.76
CA LEU A 312 -7.79 16.99 -16.65
C LEU A 312 -9.23 17.50 -16.46
N ALA A 313 -9.55 18.71 -16.89
CA ALA A 313 -10.92 19.24 -16.90
C ALA A 313 -11.73 18.80 -18.12
N GLY A 314 -11.05 18.32 -19.17
CA GLY A 314 -11.67 17.83 -20.40
C GLY A 314 -11.96 16.32 -20.36
N SER A 315 -12.30 15.76 -21.52
CA SER A 315 -12.48 14.32 -21.71
C SER A 315 -11.32 13.75 -22.54
N LEU A 316 -10.53 12.84 -21.96
CA LEU A 316 -9.44 12.19 -22.69
C LEU A 316 -9.95 11.25 -23.79
N SER A 317 -11.21 10.82 -23.76
CA SER A 317 -11.81 10.01 -24.82
C SER A 317 -11.86 10.71 -26.18
N GLU A 318 -11.80 12.05 -26.19
CA GLU A 318 -11.78 12.86 -27.42
C GLU A 318 -10.40 12.94 -28.09
N TYR A 319 -9.33 12.56 -27.36
CA TYR A 319 -7.95 12.64 -27.89
C TYR A 319 -7.66 11.46 -28.83
N PRO A 320 -6.96 11.67 -29.95
CA PRO A 320 -6.42 10.59 -30.76
C PRO A 320 -5.48 9.68 -29.95
N THR A 321 -5.40 8.40 -30.29
CA THR A 321 -4.56 7.42 -29.57
C THR A 321 -3.09 7.84 -29.49
N ASP A 322 -2.54 8.38 -30.60
CA ASP A 322 -1.15 8.88 -30.64
C ASP A 322 -0.93 10.09 -29.71
N ALA A 323 -1.95 10.94 -29.54
CA ALA A 323 -1.87 12.07 -28.63
C ALA A 323 -1.84 11.58 -27.16
N LEU A 324 -2.65 10.59 -26.80
CA LEU A 324 -2.60 9.96 -25.48
C LEU A 324 -1.24 9.32 -25.20
N GLY A 325 -0.63 8.67 -26.19
CA GLY A 325 0.73 8.13 -26.07
C GLY A 325 1.77 9.21 -25.74
N LYS A 326 1.64 10.41 -26.31
CA LYS A 326 2.51 11.56 -25.99
C LYS A 326 2.27 12.08 -24.56
N LEU A 327 1.03 12.06 -24.07
CA LEU A 327 0.67 12.48 -22.73
C LEU A 327 1.24 11.56 -21.64
N LEU A 328 1.68 10.34 -21.96
CA LEU A 328 2.42 9.50 -21.01
C LEU A 328 3.77 10.09 -20.59
N GLN A 329 4.27 11.12 -21.28
CA GLN A 329 5.50 11.86 -20.94
C GLN A 329 5.20 13.18 -20.19
N HIS A 330 3.94 13.49 -19.90
CA HIS A 330 3.56 14.75 -19.28
C HIS A 330 4.18 14.89 -17.88
N SER A 331 4.56 16.09 -17.46
CA SER A 331 5.15 16.35 -16.13
C SER A 331 4.18 16.04 -15.00
N ASP A 332 2.89 16.30 -15.18
CA ASP A 332 1.86 15.94 -14.17
C ASP A 332 1.50 14.45 -14.24
N ARG A 333 1.70 13.74 -13.11
CA ARG A 333 1.42 12.31 -13.03
C ARG A 333 -0.05 11.96 -13.28
N ARG A 334 -0.99 12.85 -12.92
CA ARG A 334 -2.42 12.62 -13.12
C ARG A 334 -2.76 12.56 -14.60
N VAL A 335 -2.13 13.42 -15.41
CA VAL A 335 -2.26 13.39 -16.87
C VAL A 335 -1.73 12.08 -17.43
N ARG A 336 -0.54 11.62 -16.96
CA ARG A 336 0.01 10.32 -17.40
C ARG A 336 -0.91 9.17 -17.02
N GLN A 337 -1.42 9.16 -15.80
CA GLN A 337 -2.27 8.08 -15.27
C GLN A 337 -3.62 8.03 -16.00
N GLU A 338 -4.30 9.15 -16.20
CA GLU A 338 -5.57 9.19 -16.93
C GLU A 338 -5.38 8.84 -18.41
N SER A 339 -4.28 9.27 -19.03
CA SER A 339 -3.93 8.86 -20.41
C SER A 339 -3.68 7.35 -20.51
N GLN A 340 -3.01 6.74 -19.52
CA GLN A 340 -2.84 5.29 -19.44
C GLN A 340 -4.20 4.60 -19.35
N PHE A 341 -5.09 5.05 -18.46
CA PHE A 341 -6.41 4.44 -18.27
C PHE A 341 -7.28 4.57 -19.53
N GLU A 342 -7.25 5.70 -20.22
CA GLU A 342 -7.95 5.86 -21.49
C GLU A 342 -7.38 4.92 -22.58
N LEU A 343 -6.04 4.77 -22.66
CA LEU A 343 -5.42 3.80 -23.57
C LEU A 343 -5.83 2.35 -23.22
N VAL A 344 -5.94 2.02 -21.95
CA VAL A 344 -6.45 0.70 -21.50
C VAL A 344 -7.91 0.50 -21.93
N THR A 345 -8.75 1.52 -21.81
CA THR A 345 -10.15 1.45 -22.28
C THR A 345 -10.25 1.20 -23.79
N ARG A 346 -9.31 1.72 -24.58
CA ARG A 346 -9.22 1.47 -26.03
C ARG A 346 -8.75 0.07 -26.40
N ASN A 347 -8.24 -0.65 -25.42
CA ASN A 347 -7.91 -2.06 -25.51
C ASN A 347 -7.01 -2.38 -26.73
N GLN A 348 -7.42 -3.31 -27.59
CA GLN A 348 -6.60 -3.80 -28.71
C GLN A 348 -6.12 -2.71 -29.67
N SER A 349 -6.87 -1.62 -29.81
CA SER A 349 -6.48 -0.51 -30.71
C SER A 349 -5.26 0.28 -30.20
N SER A 350 -4.96 0.23 -28.90
CA SER A 350 -3.82 0.89 -28.25
C SER A 350 -2.60 -0.01 -28.10
N LEU A 351 -2.73 -1.35 -28.21
CA LEU A 351 -1.64 -2.30 -27.99
C LEU A 351 -0.37 -2.00 -28.79
N PRO A 352 -0.43 -1.71 -30.12
CA PRO A 352 0.79 -1.44 -30.90
C PRO A 352 1.55 -0.24 -30.36
N LEU A 353 0.84 0.83 -29.99
CA LEU A 353 1.43 2.05 -29.43
C LEU A 353 2.04 1.82 -28.05
N LEU A 354 1.32 1.13 -27.16
CA LEU A 354 1.82 0.82 -25.83
C LEU A 354 3.08 -0.08 -25.90
N LEU A 355 3.10 -1.08 -26.77
CA LEU A 355 4.27 -1.93 -26.99
C LEU A 355 5.46 -1.11 -27.55
N GLU A 356 5.23 -0.21 -28.49
CA GLU A 356 6.27 0.66 -29.02
C GLU A 356 6.86 1.55 -27.93
N ILE A 357 6.02 2.21 -27.11
CA ILE A 357 6.47 3.07 -26.02
C ILE A 357 7.23 2.26 -24.96
N ALA A 358 6.72 1.10 -24.54
CA ALA A 358 7.35 0.26 -23.53
C ALA A 358 8.76 -0.20 -23.96
N ILE A 359 8.91 -0.62 -25.22
CA ILE A 359 10.15 -1.24 -25.72
C ILE A 359 11.15 -0.20 -26.24
N LYS A 360 10.68 0.83 -26.95
CA LYS A 360 11.54 1.78 -27.68
C LYS A 360 11.51 3.20 -27.14
N GLY A 361 10.59 3.51 -26.19
CA GLY A 361 10.46 4.86 -25.63
C GLY A 361 11.74 5.32 -24.92
N ASN A 362 12.02 6.61 -24.95
CA ASN A 362 13.17 7.22 -24.29
C ASN A 362 12.83 7.77 -22.89
N ASP A 363 11.57 8.10 -22.64
CA ASP A 363 11.10 8.58 -21.35
C ASP A 363 10.78 7.42 -20.41
N LEU A 364 11.39 7.41 -19.23
CA LEU A 364 11.25 6.31 -18.27
C LEU A 364 9.81 6.16 -17.76
N LEU A 365 9.15 7.27 -17.41
CA LEU A 365 7.80 7.22 -16.85
C LEU A 365 6.77 6.82 -17.92
N ALA A 366 6.93 7.29 -19.16
CA ALA A 366 6.08 6.85 -20.25
C ALA A 366 6.19 5.33 -20.51
N ARG A 367 7.41 4.79 -20.47
CA ARG A 367 7.64 3.34 -20.59
C ARG A 367 6.95 2.57 -19.48
N ILE A 368 7.05 3.05 -18.23
CA ILE A 368 6.42 2.44 -17.07
C ILE A 368 4.89 2.44 -17.21
N HIS A 369 4.29 3.59 -17.55
CA HIS A 369 2.85 3.69 -17.78
C HIS A 369 2.38 2.78 -18.92
N ALA A 370 3.18 2.65 -19.99
CA ALA A 370 2.88 1.72 -21.09
C ALA A 370 2.92 0.25 -20.63
N ILE A 371 3.91 -0.14 -19.81
CA ILE A 371 4.00 -1.48 -19.21
C ILE A 371 2.78 -1.76 -18.32
N TRP A 372 2.39 -0.81 -17.48
CA TRP A 372 1.19 -0.95 -16.63
C TRP A 372 -0.08 -1.07 -17.47
N GLY A 373 -0.22 -0.25 -18.51
CA GLY A 373 -1.36 -0.32 -19.42
C GLY A 373 -1.48 -1.68 -20.11
N LEU A 374 -0.36 -2.23 -20.60
CA LEU A 374 -0.32 -3.58 -21.18
C LEU A 374 -0.71 -4.66 -20.17
N GLY A 375 -0.23 -4.54 -18.92
CA GLY A 375 -0.61 -5.44 -17.83
C GLY A 375 -2.11 -5.37 -17.51
N GLN A 376 -2.69 -4.18 -17.47
CA GLN A 376 -4.13 -4.01 -17.25
C GLN A 376 -4.96 -4.63 -18.38
N ILE A 377 -4.58 -4.41 -19.64
CA ILE A 377 -5.27 -5.02 -20.78
C ILE A 377 -5.16 -6.55 -20.72
N ALA A 378 -3.96 -7.08 -20.41
CA ALA A 378 -3.75 -8.53 -20.29
C ALA A 378 -4.64 -9.16 -19.20
N GLN A 379 -4.84 -8.47 -18.08
CA GLN A 379 -5.72 -8.92 -17.00
C GLN A 379 -7.21 -8.82 -17.38
N GLN A 380 -7.64 -7.72 -17.97
CA GLN A 380 -9.05 -7.50 -18.36
C GLN A 380 -9.52 -8.48 -19.43
N GLU A 381 -8.69 -8.72 -20.44
CA GLU A 381 -8.99 -9.65 -21.53
C GLU A 381 -8.70 -11.11 -21.16
N VAL A 382 -8.03 -11.36 -20.03
CA VAL A 382 -7.54 -12.69 -19.62
C VAL A 382 -6.63 -13.29 -20.71
N ILE A 383 -5.79 -12.46 -21.34
CA ILE A 383 -4.84 -12.85 -22.41
C ILE A 383 -3.41 -12.49 -21.99
N PRO A 384 -2.76 -13.28 -21.12
CA PRO A 384 -1.40 -12.99 -20.64
C PRO A 384 -0.36 -12.89 -21.76
N SER A 385 -0.56 -13.56 -22.91
CA SER A 385 0.36 -13.53 -24.06
C SER A 385 0.53 -12.15 -24.70
N ILE A 386 -0.30 -11.16 -24.36
CA ILE A 386 -0.07 -9.72 -24.69
C ILE A 386 1.31 -9.29 -24.19
N LEU A 387 1.83 -9.91 -23.13
CA LEU A 387 3.11 -9.58 -22.52
C LEU A 387 4.31 -10.27 -23.19
N ASP A 388 4.13 -11.18 -24.18
CA ASP A 388 5.22 -11.90 -24.84
C ASP A 388 6.34 -10.96 -25.36
N PRO A 389 6.05 -9.82 -26.02
CA PRO A 389 7.09 -8.92 -26.50
C PRO A 389 7.89 -8.26 -25.39
N LEU A 390 7.31 -8.11 -24.20
CA LEU A 390 7.95 -7.48 -23.04
C LEU A 390 9.01 -8.36 -22.38
N GLN A 391 9.10 -9.65 -22.71
CA GLN A 391 10.17 -10.52 -22.20
C GLN A 391 11.57 -10.02 -22.59
N THR A 392 11.71 -9.28 -23.68
CA THR A 392 12.99 -8.67 -24.06
C THR A 392 13.49 -7.63 -23.04
N LEU A 393 12.60 -7.06 -22.23
CA LEU A 393 12.90 -6.02 -21.24
C LEU A 393 13.47 -6.56 -19.91
N ILE A 394 13.54 -7.87 -19.71
CA ILE A 394 14.20 -8.44 -18.51
C ILE A 394 15.71 -8.14 -18.47
N THR A 395 16.30 -7.72 -19.59
CA THR A 395 17.70 -7.30 -19.70
C THR A 395 17.83 -5.80 -19.97
N ASP A 396 16.78 -5.01 -19.77
CA ASP A 396 16.82 -3.56 -19.96
C ASP A 396 17.91 -2.95 -19.07
N ARG A 397 18.61 -1.93 -19.59
CA ARG A 397 19.66 -1.22 -18.83
C ARG A 397 19.15 -0.53 -17.56
N ASN A 398 17.87 -0.15 -17.54
CA ASN A 398 17.23 0.51 -16.42
C ASN A 398 16.59 -0.55 -15.50
N ASP A 399 17.01 -0.59 -14.24
CA ASP A 399 16.54 -1.56 -13.26
C ASP A 399 15.05 -1.37 -12.91
N GLU A 400 14.54 -0.14 -12.95
CA GLU A 400 13.11 0.10 -12.73
C GLU A 400 12.25 -0.55 -13.83
N ILE A 401 12.69 -0.52 -15.10
CA ILE A 401 11.98 -1.23 -16.18
C ILE A 401 11.97 -2.73 -15.90
N ARG A 402 13.12 -3.32 -15.53
CA ARG A 402 13.18 -4.76 -15.18
C ARG A 402 12.28 -5.08 -13.99
N ALA A 403 12.22 -4.21 -12.99
CA ALA A 403 11.35 -4.36 -11.81
C ALA A 403 9.87 -4.33 -12.19
N GLN A 404 9.46 -3.37 -13.03
CA GLN A 404 8.07 -3.25 -13.46
C GLN A 404 7.63 -4.42 -14.36
N ILE A 405 8.52 -4.92 -15.22
CA ILE A 405 8.26 -6.13 -16.00
C ILE A 405 8.07 -7.34 -15.07
N ALA A 406 8.95 -7.52 -14.09
CA ALA A 406 8.81 -8.60 -13.12
C ALA A 406 7.47 -8.53 -12.38
N ARG A 407 7.06 -7.33 -11.96
CA ARG A 407 5.76 -7.08 -11.30
C ARG A 407 4.58 -7.44 -12.19
N VAL A 408 4.55 -6.91 -13.40
CA VAL A 408 3.41 -7.08 -14.32
C VAL A 408 3.26 -8.54 -14.76
N MET A 409 4.35 -9.29 -14.94
CA MET A 409 4.28 -10.73 -15.22
C MET A 409 3.52 -11.50 -14.14
N GLY A 410 3.78 -11.21 -12.85
CA GLY A 410 3.06 -11.83 -11.75
C GLY A 410 1.60 -11.38 -11.66
N ASP A 411 1.37 -10.07 -11.73
CA ASP A 411 0.03 -9.47 -11.61
C ASP A 411 -0.93 -9.95 -12.71
N SER A 412 -0.39 -10.18 -13.93
CA SER A 412 -1.16 -10.65 -15.09
C SER A 412 -1.18 -12.18 -15.25
N GLN A 413 -0.72 -12.93 -14.26
CA GLN A 413 -0.67 -14.40 -14.31
C GLN A 413 0.04 -14.94 -15.58
N TYR A 414 1.14 -14.27 -15.98
CA TYR A 414 1.90 -14.62 -17.18
C TYR A 414 2.84 -15.82 -16.95
N GLY A 415 2.31 -17.03 -17.07
CA GLY A 415 3.03 -18.28 -16.80
C GLY A 415 4.28 -18.49 -17.64
N GLN A 416 4.32 -18.00 -18.90
CA GLN A 416 5.51 -18.07 -19.77
C GLN A 416 6.69 -17.24 -19.24
N GLY A 417 6.43 -16.32 -18.29
CA GLY A 417 7.45 -15.48 -17.65
C GLY A 417 8.26 -16.18 -16.55
N VAL A 418 7.91 -17.39 -16.12
CA VAL A 418 8.53 -18.06 -14.96
C VAL A 418 10.06 -18.14 -15.08
N ASP A 419 10.61 -18.60 -16.20
CA ASP A 419 12.06 -18.71 -16.39
C ASP A 419 12.75 -17.34 -16.41
N SER A 420 12.06 -16.31 -16.91
CA SER A 420 12.52 -14.92 -16.87
C SER A 420 12.58 -14.41 -15.45
N LEU A 421 11.55 -14.67 -14.64
CA LEU A 421 11.49 -14.28 -13.22
C LEU A 421 12.56 -15.00 -12.39
N LYS A 422 12.83 -16.29 -12.65
CA LYS A 422 13.93 -17.02 -12.02
C LYS A 422 15.30 -16.38 -12.31
N LYS A 423 15.54 -15.93 -13.54
CA LYS A 423 16.75 -15.15 -13.88
C LYS A 423 16.82 -13.83 -13.12
N LEU A 424 15.70 -13.12 -12.99
CA LEU A 424 15.60 -11.85 -12.27
C LEU A 424 15.77 -11.98 -10.75
N LEU A 425 15.67 -13.17 -10.15
CA LEU A 425 16.07 -13.41 -8.77
C LEU A 425 17.58 -13.20 -8.53
N GLN A 426 18.39 -13.22 -9.59
CA GLN A 426 19.84 -12.99 -9.57
C GLN A 426 20.21 -11.57 -10.04
N ASP A 427 19.25 -10.68 -10.22
CA ASP A 427 19.49 -9.30 -10.66
C ASP A 427 20.34 -8.53 -9.63
N PRO A 428 21.27 -7.65 -10.05
CA PRO A 428 22.04 -6.82 -9.12
C PRO A 428 21.17 -5.85 -8.30
N SER A 429 19.96 -5.49 -8.78
CA SER A 429 19.02 -4.63 -8.06
C SER A 429 18.12 -5.45 -7.14
N ASN A 430 18.17 -5.18 -5.83
CA ASN A 430 17.27 -5.82 -4.85
C ASN A 430 15.79 -5.54 -5.15
N ARG A 431 15.49 -4.39 -5.76
CA ARG A 431 14.13 -4.04 -6.17
C ARG A 431 13.62 -4.98 -7.27
N VAL A 432 14.45 -5.32 -8.25
CA VAL A 432 14.12 -6.30 -9.29
C VAL A 432 13.90 -7.68 -8.67
N ARG A 433 14.83 -8.12 -7.81
CA ARG A 433 14.74 -9.39 -7.07
C ARG A 433 13.47 -9.48 -6.23
N PHE A 434 13.07 -8.36 -5.59
CA PHE A 434 11.84 -8.26 -4.81
C PHE A 434 10.60 -8.55 -5.66
N PHE A 435 10.43 -7.88 -6.79
CA PHE A 435 9.27 -8.12 -7.66
C PHE A 435 9.30 -9.51 -8.32
N ALA A 436 10.48 -10.00 -8.68
CA ALA A 436 10.63 -11.35 -9.23
C ALA A 436 10.16 -12.43 -8.23
N ALA A 437 10.57 -12.33 -6.97
CA ALA A 437 10.17 -13.26 -5.92
C ALA A 437 8.65 -13.23 -5.63
N ASN A 438 8.08 -12.01 -5.51
CA ASN A 438 6.63 -11.86 -5.33
C ASN A 438 5.84 -12.44 -6.51
N SER A 439 6.30 -12.20 -7.72
CA SER A 439 5.63 -12.67 -8.94
C SER A 439 5.69 -14.19 -9.07
N LEU A 440 6.80 -14.82 -8.69
CA LEU A 440 6.87 -16.28 -8.60
C LEU A 440 5.85 -16.83 -7.59
N GLY A 441 5.66 -16.14 -6.46
CA GLY A 441 4.61 -16.51 -5.50
C GLY A 441 3.20 -16.45 -6.08
N LYS A 442 2.92 -15.48 -6.98
CA LYS A 442 1.63 -15.36 -7.67
C LYS A 442 1.44 -16.43 -8.74
N LEU A 443 2.49 -16.77 -9.48
CA LEU A 443 2.47 -17.79 -10.55
C LEU A 443 2.56 -19.22 -10.03
N LYS A 444 3.06 -19.43 -8.80
CA LYS A 444 3.10 -20.70 -8.07
C LYS A 444 3.86 -21.85 -8.76
N PRO A 445 5.00 -21.65 -9.43
CA PRO A 445 5.77 -22.73 -9.99
C PRO A 445 6.53 -23.48 -8.89
N ASP A 446 6.32 -24.79 -8.75
CA ASP A 446 6.99 -25.63 -7.77
C ASP A 446 8.51 -25.74 -8.00
N HIS A 447 8.95 -25.67 -9.23
CA HIS A 447 10.36 -25.73 -9.63
C HIS A 447 11.16 -24.43 -9.38
N ALA A 448 10.57 -23.40 -8.73
CA ALA A 448 11.25 -22.18 -8.32
C ALA A 448 11.63 -22.16 -6.82
N ILE A 449 11.31 -23.21 -6.05
CA ILE A 449 11.52 -23.24 -4.59
C ILE A 449 13.01 -23.07 -4.24
N GLU A 450 13.91 -23.80 -4.91
CA GLU A 450 15.36 -23.72 -4.63
C GLU A 450 15.97 -22.37 -5.02
N ASP A 451 15.47 -21.73 -6.07
CA ASP A 451 15.90 -20.38 -6.44
C ASP A 451 15.49 -19.36 -5.37
N LEU A 452 14.30 -19.50 -4.78
CA LEU A 452 13.82 -18.68 -3.67
C LEU A 452 14.61 -18.96 -2.37
N PHE A 453 14.95 -20.21 -2.08
CA PHE A 453 15.82 -20.54 -0.96
C PHE A 453 17.20 -19.91 -1.13
N THR A 454 17.73 -19.91 -2.34
CA THR A 454 19.02 -19.27 -2.67
C THR A 454 18.94 -17.77 -2.45
N LEU A 455 17.90 -17.10 -2.96
CA LEU A 455 17.66 -15.68 -2.72
C LEU A 455 17.68 -15.34 -1.22
N ILE A 456 17.00 -16.14 -0.40
CA ILE A 456 16.88 -15.91 1.05
C ILE A 456 18.21 -16.14 1.76
N ARG A 457 18.97 -17.20 1.41
CA ARG A 457 20.31 -17.45 1.95
C ARG A 457 21.26 -16.29 1.63
N GLU A 458 21.27 -15.81 0.39
CA GLU A 458 22.11 -14.69 -0.04
C GLU A 458 21.73 -13.37 0.63
N ASN A 459 20.43 -13.14 0.84
CA ASN A 459 19.94 -11.97 1.56
C ASN A 459 20.42 -11.95 3.03
N ASP A 460 20.48 -13.10 3.67
CA ASP A 460 20.95 -13.30 5.04
C ASP A 460 20.35 -12.27 6.03
N ASN A 461 19.03 -12.06 5.95
CA ASN A 461 18.25 -11.08 6.72
C ASN A 461 18.71 -9.61 6.64
N ARG A 462 19.65 -9.25 5.75
CA ARG A 462 20.17 -7.88 5.61
C ARG A 462 19.14 -6.90 5.07
N ASP A 463 18.29 -7.35 4.16
CA ASP A 463 17.18 -6.56 3.60
C ASP A 463 15.85 -7.21 3.99
N PRO A 464 15.09 -6.62 4.92
CA PRO A 464 13.83 -7.19 5.42
C PRO A 464 12.72 -7.20 4.35
N TYR A 465 12.76 -6.27 3.38
CA TYR A 465 11.82 -6.25 2.28
C TYR A 465 12.10 -7.37 1.27
N LEU A 466 13.38 -7.62 0.97
CA LEU A 466 13.77 -8.75 0.12
C LEU A 466 13.46 -10.08 0.80
N ARG A 467 13.68 -10.20 2.13
CA ARG A 467 13.22 -11.35 2.91
C ARG A 467 11.72 -11.55 2.77
N HIS A 468 10.92 -10.48 2.92
CA HIS A 468 9.47 -10.53 2.77
C HIS A 468 9.08 -11.05 1.38
N ALA A 469 9.69 -10.55 0.32
CA ALA A 469 9.43 -11.03 -1.05
C ALA A 469 9.75 -12.52 -1.21
N GLY A 470 10.87 -12.99 -0.66
CA GLY A 470 11.20 -14.42 -0.63
C GLY A 470 10.15 -15.25 0.12
N VAL A 471 9.67 -14.77 1.27
CA VAL A 471 8.57 -15.40 2.02
C VAL A 471 7.30 -15.47 1.18
N MET A 472 6.90 -14.36 0.53
CA MET A 472 5.71 -14.35 -0.34
C MET A 472 5.86 -15.28 -1.53
N GLY A 473 7.07 -15.37 -2.10
CA GLY A 473 7.43 -16.36 -3.10
C GLY A 473 7.16 -17.78 -2.60
N LEU A 474 7.68 -18.13 -1.42
CA LEU A 474 7.50 -19.47 -0.82
C LEU A 474 6.05 -19.76 -0.40
N VAL A 475 5.29 -18.75 0.04
CA VAL A 475 3.85 -18.93 0.35
C VAL A 475 3.09 -19.46 -0.86
N GLY A 476 3.42 -18.99 -2.05
CA GLY A 476 2.76 -19.44 -3.28
C GLY A 476 3.31 -20.75 -3.85
N THR A 477 4.63 -20.97 -3.75
CA THR A 477 5.30 -22.07 -4.48
C THR A 477 5.55 -23.33 -3.65
N ALA A 478 5.82 -23.18 -2.32
CA ALA A 478 6.29 -24.29 -1.50
C ALA A 478 5.15 -24.97 -0.74
N ASP A 479 5.11 -26.29 -0.75
CA ASP A 479 4.32 -27.09 0.16
C ASP A 479 5.02 -27.26 1.53
N VAL A 480 4.30 -27.70 2.54
CA VAL A 480 4.82 -27.89 3.91
C VAL A 480 5.97 -28.89 3.96
N LYS A 481 5.90 -29.94 3.14
CA LYS A 481 6.93 -30.97 3.08
C LYS A 481 8.26 -30.40 2.59
N SER A 482 8.25 -29.61 1.55
CA SER A 482 9.44 -28.91 1.02
C SER A 482 10.03 -27.94 2.05
N LEU A 483 9.18 -27.18 2.74
CA LEU A 483 9.60 -26.26 3.80
C LEU A 483 10.28 -27.01 4.96
N LEU A 484 9.68 -28.09 5.46
CA LEU A 484 10.26 -28.90 6.54
C LEU A 484 11.52 -29.64 6.10
N GLY A 485 11.63 -30.02 4.83
CA GLY A 485 12.85 -30.60 4.24
C GLY A 485 14.05 -29.67 4.37
N ALA A 486 13.85 -28.35 4.26
CA ALA A 486 14.85 -27.32 4.46
C ALA A 486 14.91 -26.80 5.91
N GLY A 487 14.12 -27.35 6.84
CA GLY A 487 14.01 -26.88 8.22
C GLY A 487 15.30 -27.04 9.06
N LYS A 488 16.30 -27.76 8.56
CA LYS A 488 17.61 -27.93 9.18
C LYS A 488 18.75 -27.28 8.38
N ASP A 489 18.40 -26.37 7.47
CA ASP A 489 19.40 -25.66 6.66
C ASP A 489 20.39 -24.91 7.57
N PRO A 490 21.69 -24.83 7.26
CA PRO A 490 22.66 -24.08 8.04
C PRO A 490 22.31 -22.59 8.18
N SER A 491 21.65 -22.00 7.18
CA SER A 491 21.23 -20.59 7.22
C SER A 491 20.04 -20.37 8.15
N SER A 492 20.26 -19.63 9.25
CA SER A 492 19.16 -19.20 10.12
C SER A 492 18.19 -18.24 9.41
N ALA A 493 18.69 -17.48 8.43
CA ALA A 493 17.86 -16.62 7.60
C ALA A 493 16.84 -17.43 6.78
N LEU A 494 17.23 -18.59 6.23
CA LEU A 494 16.29 -19.47 5.53
C LEU A 494 15.30 -20.10 6.51
N ARG A 495 15.76 -20.60 7.66
CA ARG A 495 14.86 -21.19 8.66
C ARG A 495 13.85 -20.18 9.19
N LEU A 496 14.26 -18.91 9.42
CA LEU A 496 13.38 -17.82 9.77
C LEU A 496 12.33 -17.56 8.66
N ALA A 497 12.74 -17.52 7.40
CA ALA A 497 11.80 -17.34 6.29
C ALA A 497 10.79 -18.49 6.17
N ILE A 498 11.21 -19.73 6.49
CA ILE A 498 10.30 -20.88 6.56
C ILE A 498 9.27 -20.68 7.67
N VAL A 499 9.68 -20.24 8.87
CA VAL A 499 8.76 -19.90 9.97
C VAL A 499 7.73 -18.85 9.53
N LEU A 500 8.19 -17.77 8.90
CA LEU A 500 7.30 -16.72 8.40
C LEU A 500 6.36 -17.21 7.29
N THR A 501 6.82 -18.16 6.46
CA THR A 501 5.98 -18.79 5.44
C THR A 501 4.90 -19.66 6.09
N LEU A 502 5.25 -20.49 7.07
CA LEU A 502 4.31 -21.32 7.82
C LEU A 502 3.31 -20.48 8.60
N ARG A 503 3.76 -19.34 9.20
CA ARG A 503 2.88 -18.34 9.81
C ARG A 503 1.82 -17.84 8.82
N LYS A 504 2.22 -17.45 7.60
CA LYS A 504 1.29 -16.99 6.56
C LYS A 504 0.30 -18.08 6.12
N LYS A 505 0.76 -19.32 6.09
CA LYS A 505 -0.08 -20.51 5.80
C LYS A 505 -0.94 -20.93 7.00
N LYS A 506 -0.73 -20.37 8.18
CA LYS A 506 -1.34 -20.77 9.46
C LYS A 506 -1.15 -22.28 9.73
N ASP A 507 0.04 -22.81 9.41
CA ASP A 507 0.32 -24.24 9.47
C ASP A 507 0.96 -24.63 10.81
N PRO A 508 0.44 -25.67 11.51
CA PRO A 508 0.97 -26.12 12.81
C PRO A 508 2.39 -26.67 12.76
N ALA A 509 2.93 -26.99 11.58
CA ALA A 509 4.32 -27.39 11.40
C ALA A 509 5.32 -26.33 11.88
N VAL A 510 4.89 -25.06 12.06
CA VAL A 510 5.71 -23.99 12.65
C VAL A 510 6.25 -24.36 14.03
N SER A 511 5.55 -25.21 14.79
CA SER A 511 5.96 -25.70 16.12
C SER A 511 7.28 -26.48 16.12
N HIS A 512 7.72 -27.06 14.99
CA HIS A 512 9.03 -27.71 14.88
C HIS A 512 10.18 -26.74 15.15
N PHE A 513 10.02 -25.45 14.88
CA PHE A 513 11.02 -24.40 15.04
C PHE A 513 11.09 -23.82 16.47
N LEU A 514 10.24 -24.26 17.40
CA LEU A 514 10.36 -23.93 18.83
C LEU A 514 11.62 -24.53 19.48
N ASN A 515 12.29 -25.48 18.81
CA ASN A 515 13.55 -26.07 19.23
C ASN A 515 14.71 -25.74 18.28
N ASP A 516 14.59 -24.66 17.51
CA ASP A 516 15.68 -24.21 16.63
C ASP A 516 16.91 -23.81 17.43
N PRO A 517 18.14 -24.04 16.93
CA PRO A 517 19.36 -23.59 17.62
C PRO A 517 19.53 -22.06 17.63
N ASP A 518 18.84 -21.33 16.75
CA ASP A 518 18.85 -19.87 16.73
C ASP A 518 17.68 -19.30 17.54
N PRO A 519 17.93 -18.56 18.65
CA PRO A 519 16.88 -18.00 19.48
C PRO A 519 15.92 -17.05 18.74
N ALA A 520 16.40 -16.36 17.70
CA ALA A 520 15.54 -15.48 16.89
C ALA A 520 14.50 -16.28 16.09
N VAL A 521 14.86 -17.46 15.60
CA VAL A 521 13.94 -18.38 14.92
C VAL A 521 12.91 -18.94 15.91
N VAL A 522 13.34 -19.31 17.13
CA VAL A 522 12.44 -19.76 18.21
C VAL A 522 11.43 -18.67 18.56
N LEU A 523 11.90 -17.43 18.73
CA LEU A 523 11.05 -16.29 19.06
C LEU A 523 10.00 -16.04 17.98
N GLU A 524 10.39 -16.05 16.72
CA GLU A 524 9.43 -15.86 15.61
C GLU A 524 8.46 -17.04 15.46
N ALA A 525 8.88 -18.28 15.75
CA ALA A 525 7.98 -19.43 15.78
C ALA A 525 6.93 -19.29 16.90
N ALA A 526 7.36 -18.86 18.10
CA ALA A 526 6.47 -18.60 19.23
C ALA A 526 5.47 -17.48 18.90
N ARG A 527 5.95 -16.38 18.31
CA ARG A 527 5.08 -15.28 17.85
C ARG A 527 4.12 -15.72 16.75
N ALA A 528 4.57 -16.54 15.80
CA ALA A 528 3.71 -17.05 14.74
C ALA A 528 2.53 -17.83 15.30
N ILE A 529 2.77 -18.68 16.30
CA ILE A 529 1.73 -19.49 16.96
C ILE A 529 0.74 -18.62 17.73
N TYR A 530 1.24 -17.63 18.46
CA TYR A 530 0.43 -16.75 19.30
C TYR A 530 -0.32 -15.69 18.49
N ASP A 531 0.37 -14.92 17.66
CA ASP A 531 -0.20 -13.78 16.94
C ASP A 531 -1.20 -14.20 15.84
N THR A 532 -1.04 -15.39 15.26
CA THR A 532 -1.90 -15.90 14.17
C THR A 532 -2.86 -16.99 14.64
N PRO A 533 -3.22 -17.08 15.89
CA PRO A 533 -3.73 -18.19 16.71
C PRO A 533 -3.71 -19.56 16.00
N ILE A 534 -2.52 -20.22 15.98
CA ILE A 534 -2.38 -21.60 15.46
C ILE A 534 -2.65 -22.56 16.62
N SER A 535 -3.94 -22.82 16.88
CA SER A 535 -4.42 -23.48 18.08
C SER A 535 -3.81 -24.86 18.31
N GLU A 536 -3.54 -25.61 17.23
CA GLU A 536 -2.94 -26.95 17.28
C GLU A 536 -1.51 -26.93 17.84
N SER A 537 -0.82 -25.80 17.76
CA SER A 537 0.57 -25.63 18.23
C SER A 537 0.68 -24.98 19.63
N LEU A 538 -0.42 -24.57 20.25
CA LEU A 538 -0.40 -23.96 21.58
C LEU A 538 0.16 -24.88 22.68
N PRO A 539 -0.09 -26.21 22.70
CA PRO A 539 0.53 -27.08 23.68
C PRO A 539 2.07 -27.11 23.59
N GLN A 540 2.61 -27.11 22.36
CA GLN A 540 4.06 -27.07 22.14
C GLN A 540 4.63 -25.71 22.56
N LEU A 541 3.92 -24.61 22.26
CA LEU A 541 4.31 -23.27 22.73
C LEU A 541 4.34 -23.22 24.27
N ALA A 542 3.33 -23.75 24.94
CA ALA A 542 3.30 -23.79 26.40
C ALA A 542 4.48 -24.59 27.01
N SER A 543 4.96 -25.62 26.33
CA SER A 543 6.07 -26.45 26.81
C SER A 543 7.41 -25.72 26.87
N ILE A 544 7.60 -24.61 26.15
CA ILE A 544 8.87 -23.85 26.18
C ILE A 544 8.99 -22.90 27.38
N ILE A 545 7.94 -22.73 28.17
CA ILE A 545 7.92 -21.82 29.35
C ILE A 545 8.98 -22.22 30.40
N THR A 546 9.37 -23.49 30.45
CA THR A 546 10.38 -24.01 31.36
C THR A 546 11.81 -23.89 30.84
N ARG A 547 11.99 -23.36 29.64
CA ARG A 547 13.31 -23.18 29.04
C ARG A 547 13.99 -21.95 29.62
N HIS A 548 15.25 -22.10 30.05
CA HIS A 548 16.08 -21.04 30.61
C HIS A 548 17.13 -20.49 29.62
N ASP A 549 17.16 -21.05 28.42
CA ASP A 549 18.10 -20.72 27.35
C ASP A 549 17.53 -19.75 26.30
N LEU A 550 16.31 -19.29 26.51
CA LEU A 550 15.67 -18.28 25.65
C LEU A 550 16.02 -16.87 26.14
N PRO A 551 16.19 -15.90 25.20
CA PRO A 551 16.52 -14.51 25.55
C PRO A 551 15.39 -13.82 26.33
#